data_a6647c9ec39f95abaac817abc258988e
#
_entry.id   a6647c9ec39f95abaac817abc258988e
#
_cell.length_a   1.000
_cell.length_b   1.000
_cell.length_c   1.000
_cell.angle_alpha   90.00
_cell.angle_beta   90.00
_cell.angle_gamma   90.00
#
_symmetry.space_group_name_H-M   'P 1'
#
loop_
_entity.id
_entity.type
_entity.pdbx_description
1 polymer ?
#
loop_
_entity_poly.entity_id
_entity_poly.type
_entity_poly.pdbx_seq_one_letter_code
_entity_poly.pdbx_strand_id
1 'polypeptide(L)'
;LIVEPMKEPYVKSISKELEDLEQAVGGDIEEICPFEDNVGILLNANGKNEGLRENRALYDRHGRACDVIAGTFLVVGLTDEDYTSLTPGQIEKFKEKYQSPEIFTLFNGEIHVMKMPPQEQKEQKESRKKDAQQKNPAKKKKRSGDAR
;
A
#
# COMPACT_ATOMS: atom_id res chain seq x y z
N LEU A 1 -3.81 5.78 6.49
CA LEU A 1 -3.39 5.70 5.09
C LEU A 1 -3.13 4.24 4.73
N ILE A 2 -3.73 3.78 3.65
CA ILE A 2 -3.60 2.39 3.20
C ILE A 2 -2.69 2.34 1.98
N VAL A 3 -1.70 1.45 2.01
CA VAL A 3 -0.77 1.24 0.90
C VAL A 3 -0.90 -0.21 0.45
N GLU A 4 -1.44 -0.41 -0.76
CA GLU A 4 -1.59 -1.74 -1.35
C GLU A 4 -0.55 -1.95 -2.43
N PRO A 5 -0.14 -3.21 -2.69
CA PRO A 5 0.81 -3.47 -3.76
C PRO A 5 0.28 -2.96 -5.10
N MET A 6 1.15 -2.35 -5.88
CA MET A 6 0.86 -1.88 -7.24
C MET A 6 -0.17 -0.78 -7.34
N LYS A 7 -0.47 -0.10 -6.24
CA LYS A 7 -1.47 0.98 -6.21
C LYS A 7 -0.92 2.21 -5.51
N GLU A 8 -1.52 3.35 -5.81
CA GLU A 8 -1.26 4.58 -5.06
C GLU A 8 -1.90 4.48 -3.67
N PRO A 9 -1.29 5.08 -2.66
CA PRO A 9 -1.89 5.06 -1.31
C PRO A 9 -3.20 5.85 -1.28
N TYR A 10 -4.08 5.46 -0.37
CA TYR A 10 -5.35 6.16 -0.19
C TYR A 10 -5.74 6.22 1.27
N VAL A 11 -6.58 7.21 1.61
CA VAL A 11 -7.06 7.40 2.97
C VAL A 11 -8.35 6.61 3.14
N LYS A 12 -8.45 5.90 4.26
CA LYS A 12 -9.66 5.20 4.63
C LYS A 12 -9.80 5.22 6.15
N SER A 13 -11.02 5.40 6.62
CA SER A 13 -11.30 5.35 8.04
C SER A 13 -11.45 3.89 8.47
N ILE A 14 -10.65 3.47 9.44
CA ILE A 14 -10.67 2.10 9.95
C ILE A 14 -10.73 2.17 11.47
N SER A 15 -11.54 1.30 12.08
CA SER A 15 -11.60 1.17 13.52
C SER A 15 -10.26 0.74 14.09
N LYS A 16 -9.94 1.17 15.31
CA LYS A 16 -8.72 0.78 16.01
C LYS A 16 -8.81 -0.61 16.62
N GLU A 17 -9.95 -1.27 16.50
CA GLU A 17 -10.10 -2.63 17.03
C GLU A 17 -9.15 -3.57 16.31
N LEU A 18 -8.54 -4.47 17.06
CA LEU A 18 -7.55 -5.38 16.51
C LEU A 18 -8.07 -6.18 15.31
N GLU A 19 -9.30 -6.66 15.41
CA GLU A 19 -9.90 -7.45 14.33
C GLU A 19 -9.99 -6.67 13.03
N ASP A 20 -10.36 -5.39 13.11
CA ASP A 20 -10.49 -4.56 11.92
C ASP A 20 -9.14 -4.24 11.29
N LEU A 21 -8.14 -4.02 12.14
CA LEU A 21 -6.78 -3.78 11.66
C LEU A 21 -6.20 -5.06 11.03
N GLU A 22 -6.43 -6.20 11.65
CA GLU A 22 -5.97 -7.48 11.11
C GLU A 22 -6.63 -7.78 9.77
N GLN A 23 -7.90 -7.47 9.65
CA GLN A 23 -8.61 -7.68 8.39
C GLN A 23 -8.01 -6.79 7.29
N ALA A 24 -7.66 -5.57 7.63
CA ALA A 24 -7.09 -4.64 6.66
C ALA A 24 -5.76 -5.11 6.09
N VAL A 25 -4.91 -5.75 6.92
CA VAL A 25 -3.62 -6.25 6.46
C VAL A 25 -3.64 -7.74 6.08
N GLY A 26 -4.76 -8.42 6.32
CA GLY A 26 -4.95 -9.80 5.91
C GLY A 26 -4.39 -10.84 6.87
N GLY A 27 -4.12 -10.50 8.11
CA GLY A 27 -3.59 -11.43 9.09
C GLY A 27 -3.11 -10.73 10.34
N ASP A 28 -2.31 -11.44 11.14
CA ASP A 28 -1.77 -10.90 12.36
C ASP A 28 -0.92 -9.66 12.08
N ILE A 29 -0.99 -8.69 12.99
CA ILE A 29 -0.31 -7.40 12.82
C ILE A 29 1.06 -7.41 13.45
N GLU A 30 2.00 -6.84 12.71
CA GLU A 30 3.30 -6.43 13.25
C GLU A 30 3.38 -4.92 13.12
N GLU A 31 3.89 -4.25 14.14
CA GLU A 31 4.09 -2.80 14.11
C GLU A 31 5.57 -2.50 13.99
N ILE A 32 5.92 -1.62 13.06
CA ILE A 32 7.29 -1.11 12.95
C ILE A 32 7.25 0.41 12.93
N CYS A 33 8.31 1.04 13.40
CA CYS A 33 8.41 2.50 13.49
C CYS A 33 9.69 2.97 12.80
N PRO A 34 9.72 2.95 11.47
CA PRO A 34 10.95 3.28 10.74
C PRO A 34 11.18 4.78 10.56
N PHE A 35 10.31 5.62 11.14
CA PHE A 35 10.35 7.06 10.96
C PHE A 35 10.65 7.76 12.28
N GLU A 36 11.17 8.99 12.18
CA GLU A 36 11.35 9.82 13.36
C GLU A 36 10.03 10.46 13.82
N ASP A 37 9.04 10.53 12.92
CA ASP A 37 7.71 11.04 13.24
C ASP A 37 6.99 10.08 14.20
N ASN A 38 5.95 10.59 14.88
CA ASN A 38 5.07 9.74 15.69
C ASN A 38 4.10 8.99 14.77
N VAL A 39 4.65 8.13 13.94
CA VAL A 39 3.93 7.40 12.91
C VAL A 39 4.46 5.97 12.89
N GLY A 40 3.56 5.02 12.78
CA GLY A 40 3.92 3.61 12.68
C GLY A 40 3.37 2.98 11.42
N ILE A 41 3.95 1.87 11.07
CA ILE A 41 3.46 1.01 9.99
C ILE A 41 2.90 -0.25 10.63
N LEU A 42 1.67 -0.60 10.28
CA LEU A 42 1.05 -1.86 10.66
C LEU A 42 1.02 -2.76 9.43
N LEU A 43 1.62 -3.93 9.53
CA LEU A 43 1.74 -4.84 8.39
C LEU A 43 1.41 -6.26 8.83
N ASN A 44 1.23 -7.13 7.83
CA ASN A 44 0.96 -8.54 8.08
C ASN A 44 2.26 -9.21 8.56
N ALA A 45 2.23 -9.74 9.78
CA ALA A 45 3.41 -10.34 10.40
C ALA A 45 3.95 -11.53 9.61
N ASN A 46 3.10 -12.18 8.81
CA ASN A 46 3.46 -13.38 8.06
C ASN A 46 3.39 -13.18 6.55
N GLY A 47 3.38 -11.92 6.10
CA GLY A 47 3.18 -11.63 4.68
C GLY A 47 4.16 -12.33 3.76
N LYS A 48 5.45 -12.33 4.12
CA LYS A 48 6.47 -12.98 3.32
C LYS A 48 6.29 -14.49 3.29
N ASN A 49 5.99 -15.07 4.45
CA ASN A 49 5.79 -16.52 4.55
C ASN A 49 4.55 -16.98 3.80
N GLU A 50 3.54 -16.11 3.70
CA GLU A 50 2.31 -16.40 2.98
C GLU A 50 2.43 -16.10 1.48
N GLY A 51 3.56 -15.57 1.06
CA GLY A 51 3.76 -15.25 -0.35
C GLY A 51 2.96 -14.06 -0.84
N LEU A 52 2.63 -13.13 0.05
CA LEU A 52 1.91 -11.93 -0.36
C LEU A 52 2.79 -11.09 -1.27
N ARG A 53 2.17 -10.31 -2.14
CA ARG A 53 2.89 -9.53 -3.12
C ARG A 53 3.74 -8.46 -2.46
N GLU A 54 4.98 -8.32 -2.92
CA GLU A 54 5.87 -7.26 -2.45
C GLU A 54 5.27 -5.90 -2.75
N ASN A 55 5.40 -4.97 -1.80
CA ASN A 55 4.70 -3.70 -1.86
C ASN A 55 5.66 -2.52 -1.94
N ARG A 56 6.32 -2.18 -0.85
CA ARG A 56 7.25 -1.05 -0.80
C ARG A 56 8.48 -1.44 0.00
N ALA A 57 9.62 -0.86 -0.35
CA ALA A 57 10.87 -1.10 0.35
C ALA A 57 10.95 -0.32 1.64
N LEU A 58 11.68 -0.86 2.59
CA LEU A 58 12.11 -0.16 3.80
C LEU A 58 13.57 0.22 3.61
N TYR A 59 13.95 1.38 4.09
CA TYR A 59 15.29 1.92 3.91
C TYR A 59 15.98 2.11 5.24
N ASP A 60 17.28 1.83 5.27
CA ASP A 60 18.08 2.09 6.45
C ASP A 60 18.43 3.58 6.52
N ARG A 61 19.16 3.97 7.56
CA ARG A 61 19.51 5.38 7.78
C ARG A 61 20.43 5.94 6.71
N HIS A 62 21.05 5.08 5.90
CA HIS A 62 21.91 5.49 4.80
C HIS A 62 21.17 5.55 3.47
N GLY A 63 19.86 5.36 3.49
CA GLY A 63 19.04 5.41 2.28
C GLY A 63 19.11 4.17 1.42
N ARG A 64 19.62 3.06 1.95
CA ARG A 64 19.69 1.80 1.21
C ARG A 64 18.49 0.94 1.53
N ALA A 65 17.92 0.30 0.51
CA ALA A 65 16.83 -0.63 0.71
C ALA A 65 17.33 -1.81 1.54
N CYS A 66 16.75 -2.01 2.72
CA CYS A 66 17.18 -3.06 3.64
C CYS A 66 16.15 -4.16 3.80
N ASP A 67 14.91 -3.92 3.40
CA ASP A 67 13.85 -4.91 3.50
C ASP A 67 12.70 -4.50 2.60
N VAL A 68 11.74 -5.39 2.40
CA VAL A 68 10.56 -5.13 1.58
C VAL A 68 9.33 -5.60 2.35
N ILE A 69 8.31 -4.76 2.40
CA ILE A 69 7.04 -5.13 3.02
C ILE A 69 6.23 -5.93 2.00
N ALA A 70 5.73 -7.09 2.41
CA ALA A 70 4.87 -7.93 1.58
C ALA A 70 3.42 -7.77 2.02
N GLY A 71 2.55 -7.46 1.08
CA GLY A 71 1.13 -7.27 1.34
C GLY A 71 0.77 -5.84 1.68
N THR A 72 -0.51 -5.61 1.89
CA THR A 72 -1.04 -4.29 2.27
C THR A 72 -0.52 -3.88 3.64
N PHE A 73 -0.17 -2.61 3.80
CA PHE A 73 0.17 -2.09 5.11
C PHE A 73 -0.54 -0.77 5.35
N LEU A 74 -0.61 -0.40 6.62
CA LEU A 74 -1.27 0.83 7.06
C LEU A 74 -0.23 1.77 7.64
N VAL A 75 -0.37 3.07 7.34
CA VAL A 75 0.42 4.10 7.98
C VAL A 75 -0.52 4.83 8.94
N VAL A 76 -0.18 4.82 10.21
CA VAL A 76 -1.05 5.37 11.27
C VAL A 76 -0.27 6.30 12.18
N GLY A 77 -0.99 7.21 12.81
CA GLY A 77 -0.39 8.06 13.85
C GLY A 77 -0.24 7.26 15.14
N LEU A 78 0.72 7.64 15.96
CA LEU A 78 0.97 7.01 17.26
C LEU A 78 0.84 8.04 18.37
N THR A 79 0.18 7.63 19.46
CA THR A 79 0.20 8.37 20.71
C THR A 79 0.91 7.50 21.73
N ASP A 80 1.07 7.99 22.96
CA ASP A 80 1.73 7.21 24.02
C ASP A 80 0.97 5.93 24.35
N GLU A 81 -0.32 5.90 24.07
CA GLU A 81 -1.16 4.78 24.48
C GLU A 81 -1.80 4.01 23.34
N ASP A 82 -1.94 4.60 22.15
CA ASP A 82 -2.78 4.00 21.13
C ASP A 82 -2.45 4.52 19.73
N TYR A 83 -3.11 3.95 18.74
CA TYR A 83 -3.06 4.45 17.37
C TYR A 83 -4.02 5.62 17.21
N THR A 84 -3.71 6.50 16.30
CA THR A 84 -4.57 7.64 15.99
C THR A 84 -4.49 7.93 14.50
N SER A 85 -5.34 8.83 14.05
CA SER A 85 -5.32 9.28 12.65
C SER A 85 -4.06 10.07 12.38
N LEU A 86 -3.59 10.02 11.13
CA LEU A 86 -2.53 10.90 10.69
C LEU A 86 -3.05 12.33 10.60
N THR A 87 -2.17 13.30 10.87
CA THR A 87 -2.52 14.70 10.60
C THR A 87 -2.57 14.93 9.09
N PRO A 88 -3.24 15.99 8.62
CA PRO A 88 -3.26 16.29 7.19
C PRO A 88 -1.86 16.42 6.57
N GLY A 89 -0.91 17.03 7.29
CA GLY A 89 0.46 17.13 6.81
C GLY A 89 1.14 15.77 6.69
N GLN A 90 0.88 14.89 7.64
CA GLN A 90 1.42 13.52 7.59
C GLN A 90 0.82 12.74 6.44
N ILE A 91 -0.48 12.89 6.19
CA ILE A 91 -1.13 12.23 5.06
C ILE A 91 -0.44 12.64 3.76
N GLU A 92 -0.23 13.93 3.56
CA GLU A 92 0.44 14.43 2.36
C GLU A 92 1.85 13.89 2.23
N LYS A 93 2.61 13.92 3.31
CA LYS A 93 3.98 13.43 3.33
C LYS A 93 4.07 11.96 2.94
N PHE A 94 3.24 11.13 3.54
CA PHE A 94 3.32 9.70 3.29
C PHE A 94 2.64 9.26 2.00
N LYS A 95 1.64 10.00 1.54
CA LYS A 95 1.10 9.80 0.19
C LYS A 95 2.19 10.04 -0.85
N GLU A 96 2.95 11.10 -0.69
CA GLU A 96 4.04 11.40 -1.61
C GLU A 96 5.14 10.35 -1.53
N LYS A 97 5.49 9.93 -0.31
CA LYS A 97 6.53 8.93 -0.11
C LYS A 97 6.21 7.61 -0.80
N TYR A 98 4.97 7.18 -0.75
CA TYR A 98 4.54 5.88 -1.25
C TYR A 98 3.74 5.95 -2.55
N GLN A 99 3.74 7.11 -3.20
CA GLN A 99 2.87 7.30 -4.36
C GLN A 99 3.20 6.38 -5.53
N SER A 100 4.46 6.02 -5.71
CA SER A 100 4.87 5.17 -6.83
C SER A 100 4.94 3.71 -6.41
N PRO A 101 4.18 2.83 -7.06
CA PRO A 101 4.36 1.39 -6.88
C PRO A 101 5.79 0.99 -7.21
N GLU A 102 6.28 -0.08 -6.59
CA GLU A 102 7.67 -0.48 -6.70
C GLU A 102 7.80 -1.93 -7.15
N ILE A 103 8.83 -2.20 -7.92
CA ILE A 103 9.20 -3.54 -8.37
C ILE A 103 10.58 -3.82 -7.83
N PHE A 104 10.81 -5.05 -7.41
CA PHE A 104 12.03 -5.42 -6.69
C PHE A 104 12.79 -6.51 -7.38
N THR A 105 14.14 -6.41 -7.37
CA THR A 105 15.02 -7.49 -7.79
C THR A 105 16.11 -7.65 -6.75
N LEU A 106 16.57 -8.88 -6.59
CA LEU A 106 17.68 -9.18 -5.71
C LEU A 106 18.88 -9.47 -6.59
N PHE A 107 19.95 -8.72 -6.41
CA PHE A 107 21.16 -8.88 -7.21
C PHE A 107 22.38 -8.74 -6.31
N ASN A 108 23.25 -9.75 -6.32
CA ASN A 108 24.45 -9.78 -5.48
C ASN A 108 24.14 -9.54 -4.00
N GLY A 109 23.03 -10.07 -3.52
CA GLY A 109 22.62 -9.93 -2.14
C GLY A 109 22.04 -8.57 -1.80
N GLU A 110 21.86 -7.70 -2.78
CA GLU A 110 21.31 -6.37 -2.56
C GLU A 110 19.92 -6.24 -3.17
N ILE A 111 19.05 -5.50 -2.50
CA ILE A 111 17.70 -5.23 -2.99
C ILE A 111 17.76 -4.02 -3.91
N HIS A 112 17.32 -4.22 -5.14
CA HIS A 112 17.21 -3.13 -6.11
C HIS A 112 15.74 -2.78 -6.30
N VAL A 113 15.42 -1.50 -6.13
CA VAL A 113 14.05 -1.01 -6.18
C VAL A 113 13.87 -0.18 -7.44
N MET A 114 12.85 -0.52 -8.23
CA MET A 114 12.48 0.26 -9.40
C MET A 114 11.08 0.81 -9.18
N LYS A 115 10.94 2.12 -9.23
CA LYS A 115 9.63 2.75 -9.11
C LYS A 115 8.96 2.75 -10.47
N MET A 116 7.66 2.49 -10.49
CA MET A 116 6.93 2.48 -11.74
C MET A 116 6.85 3.88 -12.34
N PRO A 117 7.13 4.02 -13.64
CA PRO A 117 6.98 5.32 -14.29
C PRO A 117 5.52 5.78 -14.26
N PRO A 118 5.27 7.09 -14.26
CA PRO A 118 3.90 7.61 -14.25
C PRO A 118 3.03 7.07 -15.38
N GLN A 119 3.61 6.83 -16.54
CA GLN A 119 2.88 6.32 -17.70
C GLN A 119 2.34 4.91 -17.46
N GLU A 120 3.15 4.04 -16.84
CA GLU A 120 2.72 2.68 -16.52
C GLU A 120 1.64 2.68 -15.44
N GLN A 121 1.74 3.60 -14.48
CA GLN A 121 0.71 3.76 -13.47
C GLN A 121 -0.62 4.14 -14.11
N LYS A 122 -0.60 5.04 -15.08
CA LYS A 122 -1.79 5.45 -15.79
C LYS A 122 -2.42 4.30 -16.56
N GLU A 123 -1.62 3.50 -17.25
CA GLU A 123 -2.11 2.35 -18.00
C GLU A 123 -2.77 1.32 -17.07
N GLN A 124 -2.18 1.08 -15.90
CA GLN A 124 -2.76 0.16 -14.94
C GLN A 124 -4.09 0.64 -14.40
N LYS A 125 -4.23 1.94 -14.17
CA LYS A 125 -5.49 2.50 -13.71
C LYS A 125 -6.58 2.32 -14.77
N GLU A 126 -6.24 2.53 -16.01
CA GLU A 126 -7.20 2.35 -17.10
C GLU A 126 -7.62 0.90 -17.25
N SER A 127 -6.67 -0.01 -17.14
CA SER A 127 -6.96 -1.44 -17.17
C SER A 127 -7.93 -1.86 -16.07
N ARG A 128 -7.72 -1.38 -14.86
CA ARG A 128 -8.61 -1.69 -13.74
C ARG A 128 -10.02 -1.15 -13.97
N LYS A 129 -10.14 0.03 -14.58
CA LYS A 129 -11.46 0.59 -14.91
C LYS A 129 -12.19 -0.27 -15.92
N LYS A 130 -11.49 -0.76 -16.93
CA LYS A 130 -12.10 -1.63 -17.93
C LYS A 130 -12.57 -2.94 -17.30
N ASP A 131 -11.78 -3.53 -16.43
CA ASP A 131 -12.16 -4.76 -15.75
C ASP A 131 -13.40 -4.56 -14.89
N ALA A 132 -13.48 -3.44 -14.19
CA ALA A 132 -14.65 -3.14 -13.36
C ALA A 132 -15.91 -3.00 -14.20
N GLN A 133 -15.81 -2.37 -15.38
CA GLN A 133 -16.94 -2.23 -16.28
C GLN A 133 -17.39 -3.57 -16.83
N GLN A 134 -16.47 -4.45 -17.14
CA GLN A 134 -16.80 -5.79 -17.65
C GLN A 134 -17.51 -6.64 -16.62
N LYS A 135 -17.28 -6.38 -15.34
CA LYS A 135 -17.92 -7.15 -14.29
C LYS A 135 -19.38 -6.77 -14.04
N ASN A 136 -19.88 -5.74 -14.71
CA ASN A 136 -21.25 -5.28 -14.54
C ASN A 136 -21.99 -5.28 -15.87
N PRO A 137 -22.22 -6.45 -16.47
CA PRO A 137 -22.85 -6.51 -17.79
C PRO A 137 -24.27 -5.96 -17.82
N ALA A 138 -25.00 -6.07 -16.73
CA ALA A 138 -26.36 -5.57 -16.68
C ALA A 138 -26.43 -4.06 -16.85
N LYS A 139 -25.38 -3.36 -16.50
CA LYS A 139 -25.36 -1.91 -16.65
C LYS A 139 -24.90 -1.45 -18.02
N LYS A 140 -24.35 -2.35 -18.81
CA LYS A 140 -23.82 -2.01 -20.10
C LYS A 140 -24.75 -2.09 -21.22
N LYS A 141 -25.69 -2.91 -21.05
CA LYS A 141 -26.48 -3.13 -22.21
C LYS A 141 -27.19 -1.93 -22.66
N LYS A 142 -26.73 -1.85 -22.73
CA LYS A 142 -26.87 -1.14 -22.93
C LYS A 142 -26.31 -0.49 -23.37
N ARG A 143 -25.94 -0.97 -23.65
CA ARG A 143 -25.11 -0.56 -24.00
C ARG A 143 -24.77 -0.57 -24.53
N SER A 144 -25.30 -0.67 -24.70
CA SER A 144 -24.63 -0.67 -25.05
C SER A 144 -23.86 -0.47 -25.26
N GLY A 145 -24.03 -0.36 -25.35
CA GLY A 145 -23.20 -0.04 -25.40
C GLY A 145 -22.58 0.35 -25.18
N ASP A 146 -22.69 0.61 -24.78
CA ASP A 146 -21.93 1.05 -24.41
C ASP A 146 -21.02 1.26 -24.01
N ALA A 147 -20.94 1.51 -23.86
CA ALA A 147 -19.98 1.59 -23.49
C ALA A 147 -19.14 2.06 -23.49
N ARG A 148 -18.93 2.42 -23.73
CA ARG A 148 -18.01 2.65 -23.94
C ARG A 148 -17.41 2.84 -23.99
#